data_c1ca2e8243872b9696f2e6b510dd94f6
#
_entry.id   c1ca2e8243872b9696f2e6b510dd94f6
#
_cell.length_a   1.000
_cell.length_b   1.000
_cell.length_c   1.000
_cell.angle_alpha   90.00
_cell.angle_beta   90.00
_cell.angle_gamma   90.00
#
_symmetry.space_group_name_H-M   'P 1'
#
loop_
_entity.id
_entity.type
_entity.pdbx_description
1 polymer ?
#
loop_
_entity_poly.entity_id
_entity_poly.type
_entity_poly.pdbx_seq_one_letter_code
_entity_poly.pdbx_strand_id
1 'polypeptide(L)'
;MIHDIKKVYENTIIKEKGENREEQKEYICRIYKYLVTPKSFGVKENTYICYFEEIVNDQENNKNKKKIGIIIDPGSNDEEIYEFLKKENIEIKYIFLTHNHPDHIAGLDNAKEKLNVPIVISKLDGENIHDKRYTMMRLFRLKELECDVDIMVEHLEEIKINDYIIFKFHLTPGHSLGSMCIEIMGTDILFVGDTIFKEGYRKNRLFGWK
;
A
#
# COMPACT_ATOMS: atom_id res chain seq x y z
N MET A 1 -11.61 3.29 -20.97
CA MET A 1 -11.02 4.57 -20.51
C MET A 1 -10.72 4.38 -19.04
N ILE A 2 -9.47 4.54 -18.62
CA ILE A 2 -9.05 4.44 -17.20
C ILE A 2 -9.50 5.74 -16.53
N HIS A 3 -10.75 5.79 -16.05
CA HIS A 3 -11.35 7.04 -15.58
C HIS A 3 -11.02 7.41 -14.14
N ASP A 4 -10.53 6.46 -13.32
CA ASP A 4 -10.46 6.64 -11.87
C ASP A 4 -9.04 6.67 -11.27
N ILE A 5 -8.00 6.37 -12.07
CA ILE A 5 -6.61 6.46 -11.60
C ILE A 5 -6.10 7.88 -11.73
N LYS A 6 -5.78 8.54 -10.61
CA LYS A 6 -5.29 9.92 -10.56
C LYS A 6 -3.90 10.00 -9.95
N LYS A 7 -2.97 10.67 -10.63
CA LYS A 7 -1.69 11.05 -10.04
C LYS A 7 -1.93 12.08 -8.94
N VAL A 8 -1.47 11.80 -7.73
CA VAL A 8 -1.62 12.67 -6.56
C VAL A 8 -0.31 13.24 -6.05
N TYR A 9 0.81 12.63 -6.43
CA TYR A 9 2.15 13.07 -6.05
C TYR A 9 3.16 12.74 -7.14
N GLU A 10 4.10 13.66 -7.37
CA GLU A 10 5.29 13.44 -8.18
C GLU A 10 6.39 14.37 -7.68
N ASN A 11 7.53 13.83 -7.30
CA ASN A 11 8.70 14.61 -6.94
C ASN A 11 9.98 13.80 -7.18
N THR A 12 11.09 14.51 -7.38
CA THR A 12 12.42 13.91 -7.34
C THR A 12 12.88 13.80 -5.91
N ILE A 13 13.31 12.60 -5.52
CA ILE A 13 13.85 12.30 -4.20
C ILE A 13 15.29 11.82 -4.35
N ILE A 14 16.17 12.31 -3.49
CA ILE A 14 17.55 11.85 -3.39
C ILE A 14 17.60 10.80 -2.29
N LYS A 15 18.20 9.67 -2.58
CA LYS A 15 18.35 8.56 -1.64
C LYS A 15 19.81 8.19 -1.48
N GLU A 16 20.19 7.97 -0.24
CA GLU A 16 21.51 7.47 0.15
C GLU A 16 21.43 5.97 0.42
N LYS A 17 22.50 5.24 0.12
CA LYS A 17 22.56 3.80 0.31
C LYS A 17 22.85 3.47 1.77
N GLY A 18 21.80 3.09 2.52
CA GLY A 18 21.93 2.63 3.90
C GLY A 18 22.81 3.55 4.76
N GLU A 19 23.84 3.00 5.40
CA GLU A 19 24.80 3.75 6.22
C GLU A 19 25.92 4.43 5.41
N ASN A 20 26.10 4.02 4.13
CA ASN A 20 27.09 4.59 3.24
C ASN A 20 26.55 5.78 2.48
N ARG A 21 26.72 6.98 3.03
CA ARG A 21 26.24 8.26 2.45
C ARG A 21 27.01 8.72 1.21
N GLU A 22 28.07 8.02 0.83
CA GLU A 22 28.87 8.39 -0.37
C GLU A 22 28.20 7.95 -1.67
N GLU A 23 27.29 6.95 -1.61
CA GLU A 23 26.56 6.48 -2.78
C GLU A 23 25.12 7.01 -2.75
N GLN A 24 24.85 7.98 -3.63
CA GLN A 24 23.53 8.60 -3.76
C GLN A 24 22.91 8.25 -5.10
N LYS A 25 21.59 8.07 -5.09
CA LYS A 25 20.77 7.93 -6.31
C LYS A 25 19.58 8.84 -6.26
N GLU A 26 19.21 9.35 -7.42
CA GLU A 26 18.00 10.14 -7.58
C GLU A 26 16.89 9.28 -8.16
N TYR A 27 15.71 9.42 -7.61
CA TYR A 27 14.49 8.75 -8.05
C TYR A 27 13.36 9.75 -8.27
N ILE A 28 12.55 9.53 -9.30
CA ILE A 28 11.23 10.15 -9.38
C ILE A 28 10.27 9.24 -8.63
N CYS A 29 9.72 9.73 -7.52
CA CYS A 29 8.64 9.07 -6.79
C CYS A 29 7.30 9.55 -7.33
N ARG A 30 6.44 8.63 -7.74
CA ARG A 30 5.07 8.95 -8.17
C ARG A 30 4.06 8.13 -7.38
N ILE A 31 3.00 8.81 -6.94
CA ILE A 31 1.89 8.17 -6.25
C ILE A 31 0.62 8.43 -7.04
N TYR A 32 -0.06 7.35 -7.36
CA TYR A 32 -1.38 7.35 -7.96
C TYR A 32 -2.38 6.80 -6.97
N LYS A 33 -3.57 7.36 -6.95
CA LYS A 33 -4.69 6.79 -6.22
C LYS A 33 -5.77 6.31 -7.17
N TYR A 34 -6.32 5.17 -6.86
CA TYR A 34 -7.51 4.62 -7.47
C TYR A 34 -8.64 4.63 -6.45
N LEU A 35 -9.73 5.29 -6.80
CA LEU A 35 -10.89 5.37 -5.92
C LEU A 35 -11.72 4.11 -6.04
N VAL A 36 -11.57 3.22 -5.09
CA VAL A 36 -12.36 2.01 -4.96
C VAL A 36 -13.77 2.36 -4.50
N THR A 37 -14.77 1.85 -5.21
CA THR A 37 -16.16 1.92 -4.77
C THR A 37 -16.72 0.50 -4.78
N PRO A 38 -16.42 -0.31 -3.76
CA PRO A 38 -16.94 -1.66 -3.70
C PRO A 38 -18.45 -1.64 -3.74
N LYS A 39 -19.03 -2.36 -4.71
CA LYS A 39 -20.50 -2.41 -4.91
C LYS A 39 -21.25 -2.90 -3.68
N SER A 40 -20.54 -3.56 -2.75
CA SER A 40 -21.13 -4.22 -1.59
C SER A 40 -21.33 -3.35 -0.37
N PHE A 41 -20.57 -2.24 -0.20
CA PHE A 41 -20.69 -1.46 1.04
C PHE A 41 -20.84 0.05 0.88
N GLY A 42 -20.77 0.58 -0.34
CA GLY A 42 -20.96 2.01 -0.58
C GLY A 42 -19.90 2.94 0.06
N VAL A 43 -18.88 2.37 0.69
CA VAL A 43 -17.75 3.12 1.25
C VAL A 43 -16.73 3.32 0.13
N LYS A 44 -16.20 4.52 0.03
CA LYS A 44 -15.14 4.85 -0.94
C LYS A 44 -13.81 4.78 -0.24
N GLU A 45 -12.93 3.95 -0.76
CA GLU A 45 -11.57 3.81 -0.28
C GLU A 45 -10.56 4.12 -1.39
N ASN A 46 -9.31 4.43 -1.04
CA ASN A 46 -8.26 4.69 -1.99
C ASN A 46 -7.22 3.56 -1.97
N THR A 47 -7.14 2.79 -3.06
CA THR A 47 -5.96 1.99 -3.36
C THR A 47 -4.86 2.91 -3.87
N TYR A 48 -3.66 2.82 -3.31
CA TYR A 48 -2.53 3.60 -3.78
C TYR A 48 -1.53 2.75 -4.56
N ILE A 49 -1.02 3.29 -5.66
CA ILE A 49 0.13 2.76 -6.40
C ILE A 49 1.27 3.75 -6.21
N CYS A 50 2.31 3.36 -5.48
CA CYS A 50 3.52 4.14 -5.29
C CYS A 50 4.68 3.48 -6.02
N TYR A 51 5.34 4.21 -6.93
CA TYR A 51 6.48 3.67 -7.65
C TYR A 51 7.61 4.68 -7.81
N PHE A 52 8.78 4.13 -8.06
CA PHE A 52 10.04 4.85 -8.17
C PHE A 52 10.70 4.54 -9.50
N GLU A 53 11.19 5.57 -10.15
CA GLU A 53 11.95 5.52 -11.38
C GLU A 53 13.32 6.15 -11.14
N GLU A 54 14.40 5.36 -11.27
CA GLU A 54 15.76 5.85 -11.07
C GLU A 54 16.15 6.83 -12.19
N ILE A 55 16.68 8.00 -11.82
CA ILE A 55 17.20 8.98 -12.76
C ILE A 55 18.65 8.58 -13.10
N VAL A 56 18.89 8.20 -14.35
CA VAL A 56 20.23 7.89 -14.88
C VAL A 56 20.56 8.92 -15.96
N ASN A 57 21.72 9.56 -15.87
CA ASN A 57 22.15 10.61 -16.79
C ASN A 57 22.58 10.11 -18.18
N ASP A 58 22.22 8.87 -18.54
CA ASP A 58 22.57 8.27 -19.82
C ASP A 58 21.37 8.30 -20.79
N GLN A 59 21.49 9.07 -21.86
CA GLN A 59 20.41 9.29 -22.83
C GLN A 59 20.03 8.05 -23.65
N GLU A 60 20.92 7.07 -23.79
CA GLU A 60 20.65 5.84 -24.56
C GLU A 60 19.79 4.81 -23.80
N ASN A 61 19.84 4.83 -22.47
CA ASN A 61 19.13 3.85 -21.61
C ASN A 61 17.73 4.29 -21.16
N ASN A 62 17.24 5.44 -21.60
CA ASN A 62 16.01 6.06 -21.07
C ASN A 62 14.71 5.37 -21.51
N LYS A 63 14.72 4.50 -22.52
CA LYS A 63 13.49 3.91 -23.08
C LYS A 63 12.97 2.65 -22.36
N ASN A 64 13.78 2.01 -21.50
CA ASN A 64 13.42 0.73 -20.84
C ASN A 64 13.66 0.76 -19.32
N LYS A 65 13.57 1.92 -18.69
CA LYS A 65 13.75 1.99 -17.22
C LYS A 65 12.66 1.21 -16.51
N LYS A 66 13.09 0.27 -15.69
CA LYS A 66 12.21 -0.50 -14.83
C LYS A 66 11.72 0.42 -13.70
N LYS A 67 10.42 0.62 -13.62
CA LYS A 67 9.77 1.27 -12.50
C LYS A 67 9.48 0.21 -11.46
N ILE A 68 9.90 0.42 -10.22
CA ILE A 68 9.63 -0.48 -9.10
C ILE A 68 8.67 0.16 -8.12
N GLY A 69 7.74 -0.59 -7.59
CA GLY A 69 6.72 0.00 -6.72
C GLY A 69 6.04 -0.97 -5.78
N ILE A 70 5.04 -0.42 -5.10
CA ILE A 70 4.14 -1.14 -4.20
C ILE A 70 2.70 -0.77 -4.51
N ILE A 71 1.78 -1.66 -4.14
CA ILE A 71 0.35 -1.35 -4.01
C ILE A 71 0.01 -1.29 -2.53
N ILE A 72 -0.83 -0.34 -2.15
CA ILE A 72 -1.34 -0.20 -0.78
C ILE A 72 -2.86 -0.32 -0.81
N ASP A 73 -3.40 -1.17 0.07
CA ASP A 73 -4.83 -1.38 0.29
C ASP A 73 -5.61 -1.71 -1.00
N PRO A 74 -5.42 -2.89 -1.61
CA PRO A 74 -6.17 -3.31 -2.79
C PRO A 74 -7.61 -3.69 -2.40
N GLY A 75 -8.48 -2.71 -2.22
CA GLY A 75 -9.84 -2.88 -1.71
C GLY A 75 -10.85 -3.41 -2.74
N SER A 76 -10.45 -3.63 -4.00
CA SER A 76 -11.33 -4.16 -5.04
C SER A 76 -10.59 -4.99 -6.10
N ASN A 77 -11.39 -5.74 -6.88
CA ASN A 77 -10.91 -6.58 -7.98
C ASN A 77 -10.92 -5.82 -9.33
N ASP A 78 -10.54 -4.55 -9.35
CA ASP A 78 -10.62 -3.74 -10.57
C ASP A 78 -9.42 -3.99 -11.50
N GLU A 79 -9.72 -4.50 -12.71
CA GLU A 79 -8.72 -4.79 -13.73
C GLU A 79 -7.91 -3.56 -14.18
N GLU A 80 -8.51 -2.38 -14.09
CA GLU A 80 -7.89 -1.11 -14.52
C GLU A 80 -6.57 -0.83 -13.79
N ILE A 81 -6.43 -1.29 -12.53
CA ILE A 81 -5.19 -1.19 -11.75
C ILE A 81 -4.07 -1.97 -12.47
N TYR A 82 -4.34 -3.21 -12.85
CA TYR A 82 -3.33 -4.10 -13.48
C TYR A 82 -3.02 -3.68 -14.91
N GLU A 83 -4.01 -3.19 -15.65
CA GLU A 83 -3.80 -2.59 -16.98
C GLU A 83 -2.90 -1.35 -16.89
N PHE A 84 -3.10 -0.51 -15.87
CA PHE A 84 -2.24 0.66 -15.60
C PHE A 84 -0.81 0.22 -15.30
N LEU A 85 -0.60 -0.75 -14.39
CA LEU A 85 0.73 -1.27 -14.06
C LEU A 85 1.47 -1.78 -15.29
N LYS A 86 0.78 -2.54 -16.14
CA LYS A 86 1.33 -3.08 -17.39
C LYS A 86 1.66 -1.97 -18.38
N LYS A 87 0.75 -1.02 -18.60
CA LYS A 87 0.94 0.12 -19.51
C LYS A 87 2.14 0.98 -19.10
N GLU A 88 2.27 1.24 -17.80
CA GLU A 88 3.34 2.07 -17.25
C GLU A 88 4.64 1.30 -17.02
N ASN A 89 4.68 -0.01 -17.28
CA ASN A 89 5.81 -0.90 -17.04
C ASN A 89 6.31 -0.83 -15.57
N ILE A 90 5.37 -0.94 -14.62
CA ILE A 90 5.65 -0.90 -13.19
C ILE A 90 5.74 -2.33 -12.66
N GLU A 91 6.87 -2.68 -12.07
CA GLU A 91 7.04 -3.93 -11.33
C GLU A 91 6.70 -3.71 -9.86
N ILE A 92 5.62 -4.34 -9.41
CA ILE A 92 5.25 -4.33 -7.99
C ILE A 92 6.13 -5.31 -7.23
N LYS A 93 6.65 -4.89 -6.07
CA LYS A 93 7.49 -5.70 -5.18
C LYS A 93 6.75 -6.20 -3.94
N TYR A 94 5.78 -5.44 -3.47
CA TYR A 94 4.98 -5.76 -2.28
C TYR A 94 3.56 -5.23 -2.42
N ILE A 95 2.64 -5.90 -1.73
CA ILE A 95 1.33 -5.39 -1.38
C ILE A 95 1.39 -5.02 0.10
N PHE A 96 1.16 -3.76 0.44
CA PHE A 96 1.09 -3.27 1.82
C PHE A 96 -0.35 -3.05 2.23
N LEU A 97 -0.70 -3.44 3.44
CA LEU A 97 -2.03 -3.21 4.01
C LEU A 97 -1.89 -2.31 5.24
N THR A 98 -2.63 -1.21 5.26
CA THR A 98 -2.66 -0.34 6.43
C THR A 98 -3.41 -0.98 7.59
N HIS A 99 -4.43 -1.79 7.29
CA HIS A 99 -5.19 -2.59 8.24
C HIS A 99 -6.07 -3.62 7.50
N ASN A 100 -6.83 -4.43 8.23
CA ASN A 100 -7.53 -5.58 7.67
C ASN A 100 -9.05 -5.39 7.46
N HIS A 101 -9.58 -4.17 7.35
CA HIS A 101 -11.00 -3.96 7.05
C HIS A 101 -11.34 -4.24 5.58
N PRO A 102 -12.62 -4.57 5.28
CA PRO A 102 -13.02 -5.14 4.00
C PRO A 102 -12.75 -4.23 2.80
N ASP A 103 -12.94 -2.93 2.95
CA ASP A 103 -12.73 -1.93 1.92
C ASP A 103 -11.24 -1.76 1.53
N HIS A 104 -10.32 -2.23 2.38
CA HIS A 104 -8.88 -2.24 2.13
C HIS A 104 -8.36 -3.59 1.59
N ILE A 105 -9.08 -4.70 1.85
CA ILE A 105 -8.58 -6.05 1.57
C ILE A 105 -9.46 -6.86 0.62
N ALA A 106 -10.63 -6.38 0.21
CA ALA A 106 -11.57 -7.17 -0.60
C ALA A 106 -11.02 -7.57 -1.99
N GLY A 107 -10.00 -6.89 -2.49
CA GLY A 107 -9.30 -7.24 -3.73
C GLY A 107 -8.01 -8.04 -3.53
N LEU A 108 -7.69 -8.44 -2.30
CA LEU A 108 -6.39 -9.01 -1.97
C LEU A 108 -6.10 -10.33 -2.64
N ASP A 109 -7.08 -11.25 -2.70
CA ASP A 109 -6.93 -12.54 -3.41
C ASP A 109 -6.59 -12.33 -4.89
N ASN A 110 -7.31 -11.43 -5.57
CA ASN A 110 -7.05 -11.09 -6.96
C ASN A 110 -5.68 -10.41 -7.14
N ALA A 111 -5.31 -9.50 -6.23
CA ALA A 111 -4.01 -8.85 -6.27
C ALA A 111 -2.87 -9.87 -6.09
N LYS A 112 -3.03 -10.82 -5.14
CA LYS A 112 -2.05 -11.90 -4.93
C LYS A 112 -1.92 -12.79 -6.15
N GLU A 113 -3.05 -13.21 -6.76
CA GLU A 113 -3.05 -14.04 -7.97
C GLU A 113 -2.33 -13.35 -9.14
N LYS A 114 -2.63 -12.07 -9.40
CA LYS A 114 -2.09 -11.34 -10.55
C LYS A 114 -0.65 -10.90 -10.40
N LEU A 115 -0.24 -10.53 -9.22
CA LEU A 115 1.08 -9.95 -8.97
C LEU A 115 2.08 -10.96 -8.42
N ASN A 116 1.60 -11.97 -7.68
CA ASN A 116 2.42 -13.00 -7.03
C ASN A 116 3.60 -12.41 -6.22
N VAL A 117 3.32 -11.37 -5.44
CA VAL A 117 4.29 -10.69 -4.58
C VAL A 117 3.92 -10.83 -3.11
N PRO A 118 4.86 -10.63 -2.16
CA PRO A 118 4.56 -10.70 -0.74
C PRO A 118 3.54 -9.65 -0.29
N ILE A 119 2.61 -10.10 0.58
CA ILE A 119 1.65 -9.27 1.30
C ILE A 119 2.22 -8.95 2.68
N VAL A 120 2.21 -7.67 3.03
CA VAL A 120 2.72 -7.15 4.30
C VAL A 120 1.61 -6.48 5.08
N ILE A 121 1.46 -6.84 6.34
CA ILE A 121 0.49 -6.25 7.27
C ILE A 121 1.09 -6.23 8.69
N SER A 122 0.51 -5.48 9.61
CA SER A 122 0.86 -5.59 11.03
C SER A 122 0.57 -6.99 11.58
N LYS A 123 1.36 -7.43 12.56
CA LYS A 123 1.19 -8.74 13.18
C LYS A 123 -0.22 -8.97 13.73
N LEU A 124 -0.77 -7.98 14.45
CA LEU A 124 -2.10 -8.10 15.06
C LEU A 124 -3.23 -8.29 14.04
N ASP A 125 -3.20 -7.53 12.95
CA ASP A 125 -4.22 -7.66 11.91
C ASP A 125 -3.95 -8.88 11.01
N GLY A 126 -2.69 -9.25 10.80
CA GLY A 126 -2.29 -10.43 10.03
C GLY A 126 -2.69 -11.75 10.69
N GLU A 127 -2.46 -11.91 11.99
CA GLU A 127 -2.90 -13.10 12.76
C GLU A 127 -4.41 -13.32 12.69
N ASN A 128 -5.18 -12.27 12.40
CA ASN A 128 -6.65 -12.30 12.35
C ASN A 128 -7.23 -12.09 10.95
N ILE A 129 -6.40 -12.20 9.89
CA ILE A 129 -6.82 -11.89 8.51
C ILE A 129 -7.98 -12.76 8.02
N HIS A 130 -8.10 -13.99 8.49
CA HIS A 130 -9.17 -14.94 8.16
C HIS A 130 -10.36 -14.90 9.13
N ASP A 131 -10.28 -14.20 10.27
CA ASP A 131 -11.44 -14.04 11.14
C ASP A 131 -12.39 -12.97 10.60
N LYS A 132 -13.48 -13.43 9.96
CA LYS A 132 -14.51 -12.56 9.37
C LYS A 132 -15.17 -11.58 10.35
N ARG A 133 -15.08 -11.82 11.65
CA ARG A 133 -15.61 -10.89 12.66
C ARG A 133 -14.61 -9.79 12.90
N TYR A 134 -13.33 -10.15 12.93
CA TYR A 134 -12.22 -9.24 13.14
C TYR A 134 -12.01 -8.33 11.94
N THR A 135 -12.02 -8.90 10.74
CA THR A 135 -11.93 -8.15 9.47
C THR A 135 -13.23 -7.45 9.08
N MET A 136 -14.31 -7.60 9.87
CA MET A 136 -15.65 -7.09 9.55
C MET A 136 -16.30 -7.68 8.28
N MET A 137 -15.66 -8.59 7.56
CA MET A 137 -16.20 -9.19 6.33
C MET A 137 -17.57 -9.87 6.54
N ARG A 138 -17.82 -10.40 7.75
CA ARG A 138 -19.12 -10.96 8.12
C ARG A 138 -20.24 -9.90 8.08
N LEU A 139 -19.97 -8.68 8.53
CA LEU A 139 -20.95 -7.59 8.55
C LEU A 139 -21.41 -7.23 7.13
N PHE A 140 -20.48 -7.23 6.18
CA PHE A 140 -20.73 -6.92 4.78
C PHE A 140 -21.08 -8.13 3.92
N ARG A 141 -21.20 -9.33 4.52
CA ARG A 141 -21.53 -10.60 3.85
C ARG A 141 -20.55 -10.95 2.71
N LEU A 142 -19.30 -10.63 2.91
CA LEU A 142 -18.23 -10.93 1.96
C LEU A 142 -17.71 -12.36 2.13
N LYS A 143 -17.12 -12.86 1.06
CA LYS A 143 -16.34 -14.10 1.07
C LYS A 143 -15.11 -13.91 1.97
N GLU A 144 -14.68 -14.98 2.62
CA GLU A 144 -13.39 -15.03 3.32
C GLU A 144 -12.26 -14.95 2.33
N LEU A 145 -11.15 -14.32 2.72
CA LEU A 145 -9.92 -14.33 1.95
C LEU A 145 -9.38 -15.76 1.84
N GLU A 146 -8.84 -16.08 0.67
CA GLU A 146 -8.21 -17.38 0.40
C GLU A 146 -6.69 -17.29 0.56
N CYS A 147 -6.10 -16.11 0.30
CA CYS A 147 -4.66 -15.90 0.42
C CYS A 147 -4.23 -15.64 1.87
N ASP A 148 -3.05 -16.14 2.19
CA ASP A 148 -2.35 -15.82 3.43
C ASP A 148 -1.53 -14.53 3.28
N VAL A 149 -1.18 -13.91 4.40
CA VAL A 149 -0.20 -12.83 4.47
C VAL A 149 1.22 -13.43 4.59
N ASP A 150 2.18 -12.82 3.91
CA ASP A 150 3.55 -13.37 3.84
C ASP A 150 4.46 -12.79 4.92
N ILE A 151 4.26 -11.51 5.26
CA ILE A 151 5.12 -10.78 6.19
C ILE A 151 4.25 -10.03 7.20
N MET A 152 4.47 -10.31 8.48
CA MET A 152 3.83 -9.61 9.58
C MET A 152 4.86 -8.70 10.26
N VAL A 153 4.58 -7.38 10.26
CA VAL A 153 5.50 -6.38 10.81
C VAL A 153 5.06 -5.87 12.19
N GLU A 154 6.04 -5.46 12.99
CA GLU A 154 5.86 -4.81 14.28
C GLU A 154 6.15 -3.30 14.16
N HIS A 155 5.99 -2.57 15.27
CA HIS A 155 6.20 -1.12 15.31
C HIS A 155 7.65 -0.74 14.98
N LEU A 156 7.83 0.20 14.04
CA LEU A 156 9.11 0.70 13.54
C LEU A 156 9.94 -0.28 12.72
N GLU A 157 9.40 -1.45 12.37
CA GLU A 157 10.06 -2.32 11.41
C GLU A 157 10.14 -1.68 10.03
N GLU A 158 11.12 -2.12 9.26
CA GLU A 158 11.45 -1.56 7.95
C GLU A 158 11.48 -2.66 6.88
N ILE A 159 10.93 -2.34 5.70
CA ILE A 159 11.04 -3.18 4.50
C ILE A 159 11.72 -2.38 3.41
N LYS A 160 12.71 -3.01 2.77
CA LYS A 160 13.46 -2.45 1.65
C LYS A 160 12.91 -2.99 0.34
N ILE A 161 12.59 -2.10 -0.60
CA ILE A 161 12.35 -2.50 -1.99
C ILE A 161 13.67 -2.73 -2.70
N ASN A 162 14.66 -1.89 -2.39
CA ASN A 162 16.05 -1.99 -2.79
C ASN A 162 16.94 -1.31 -1.72
N ASP A 163 18.23 -1.19 -1.98
CA ASP A 163 19.19 -0.58 -1.02
C ASP A 163 18.90 0.89 -0.72
N TYR A 164 18.08 1.57 -1.53
CA TYR A 164 17.82 3.02 -1.43
C TYR A 164 16.40 3.35 -0.98
N ILE A 165 15.43 2.49 -1.26
CA ILE A 165 14.01 2.76 -1.01
C ILE A 165 13.54 1.86 0.13
N ILE A 166 13.26 2.48 1.26
CA ILE A 166 12.91 1.84 2.52
C ILE A 166 11.56 2.37 2.99
N PHE A 167 10.69 1.46 3.42
CA PHE A 167 9.44 1.77 4.07
C PHE A 167 9.53 1.42 5.56
N LYS A 168 9.01 2.31 6.41
CA LYS A 168 8.91 2.09 7.86
C LYS A 168 7.45 2.04 8.29
N PHE A 169 7.14 1.09 9.17
CA PHE A 169 5.78 0.83 9.63
C PHE A 169 5.57 1.35 11.04
N HIS A 170 4.65 2.30 11.19
CA HIS A 170 4.28 2.91 12.47
C HIS A 170 2.93 2.34 12.91
N LEU A 171 2.91 1.45 13.92
CA LEU A 171 1.65 0.99 14.49
C LEU A 171 0.88 2.17 15.11
N THR A 172 -0.36 2.33 14.69
CA THR A 172 -1.29 3.38 15.13
C THR A 172 -2.63 2.74 15.52
N PRO A 173 -2.63 1.85 16.53
CA PRO A 173 -3.83 1.12 16.91
C PRO A 173 -4.94 2.06 17.31
N GLY A 174 -6.16 1.71 16.89
CA GLY A 174 -7.30 2.56 17.17
C GLY A 174 -8.49 2.23 16.30
N HIS A 175 -8.39 2.38 15.00
CA HIS A 175 -9.41 2.03 14.03
C HIS A 175 -9.53 0.50 13.90
N SER A 176 -8.42 -0.21 13.72
CA SER A 176 -8.26 -1.62 14.05
C SER A 176 -7.19 -1.78 15.14
N LEU A 177 -7.01 -2.97 15.69
CA LEU A 177 -5.95 -3.24 16.67
C LEU A 177 -4.55 -3.18 16.03
N GLY A 178 -4.46 -3.54 14.76
CA GLY A 178 -3.23 -3.55 13.99
C GLY A 178 -3.10 -2.41 12.98
N SER A 179 -3.95 -1.36 13.04
CA SER A 179 -3.81 -0.22 12.15
C SER A 179 -2.40 0.35 12.19
N MET A 180 -1.89 0.72 11.02
CA MET A 180 -0.56 1.29 10.89
C MET A 180 -0.50 2.38 9.82
N CYS A 181 0.44 3.31 10.01
CA CYS A 181 0.87 4.27 9.00
C CYS A 181 2.17 3.79 8.36
N ILE A 182 2.34 4.03 7.07
CA ILE A 182 3.48 3.54 6.26
C ILE A 182 4.25 4.75 5.74
N GLU A 183 5.48 4.91 6.22
CA GLU A 183 6.37 6.01 5.86
C GLU A 183 7.32 5.59 4.74
N ILE A 184 7.56 6.49 3.77
CA ILE A 184 8.70 6.37 2.87
C ILE A 184 9.88 7.08 3.52
N MET A 185 10.85 6.33 4.02
CA MET A 185 12.00 6.84 4.76
C MET A 185 12.74 7.94 4.01
N GLY A 186 13.10 9.01 4.73
CA GLY A 186 13.81 10.16 4.18
C GLY A 186 12.97 11.00 3.21
N THR A 187 11.65 10.96 3.35
CA THR A 187 10.68 11.86 2.68
C THR A 187 9.64 12.34 3.70
N ASP A 188 8.75 13.23 3.27
CA ASP A 188 7.57 13.69 4.03
C ASP A 188 6.30 12.90 3.66
N ILE A 189 6.45 11.72 3.07
CA ILE A 189 5.32 10.90 2.59
C ILE A 189 4.94 9.86 3.63
N LEU A 190 3.67 9.89 4.05
CA LEU A 190 3.07 8.95 4.98
C LEU A 190 1.70 8.50 4.47
N PHE A 191 1.53 7.18 4.27
CA PHE A 191 0.22 6.60 4.02
C PHE A 191 -0.42 6.26 5.35
N VAL A 192 -1.58 6.84 5.63
CA VAL A 192 -2.16 6.84 6.98
C VAL A 192 -3.36 5.90 7.14
N GLY A 193 -3.82 5.26 6.05
CA GLY A 193 -5.04 4.44 6.07
C GLY A 193 -6.19 5.20 6.75
N ASP A 194 -6.90 4.49 7.61
CA ASP A 194 -8.04 5.02 8.38
C ASP A 194 -7.65 5.64 9.73
N THR A 195 -6.37 5.97 9.92
CA THR A 195 -5.89 6.66 11.13
C THR A 195 -6.21 8.15 11.10
N ILE A 196 -6.00 8.82 9.94
CA ILE A 196 -6.20 10.26 9.77
C ILE A 196 -7.05 10.51 8.53
N PHE A 197 -8.08 11.34 8.66
CA PHE A 197 -8.95 11.79 7.58
C PHE A 197 -8.79 13.29 7.35
N LYS A 198 -9.19 13.76 6.16
CA LYS A 198 -9.13 15.18 5.81
C LYS A 198 -9.80 16.10 6.84
N GLU A 199 -10.85 15.63 7.52
CA GLU A 199 -11.65 16.40 8.49
C GLU A 199 -11.36 16.01 9.94
N GLY A 200 -10.29 15.25 10.23
CA GLY A 200 -9.92 14.84 11.57
C GLY A 200 -9.38 13.42 11.65
N TYR A 201 -9.31 12.89 12.86
CA TYR A 201 -8.92 11.50 13.13
C TYR A 201 -10.10 10.68 13.62
N ARG A 202 -10.12 9.38 13.33
CA ARG A 202 -11.19 8.49 13.79
C ARG A 202 -11.04 8.23 15.29
N LYS A 203 -12.01 8.66 16.06
CA LYS A 203 -12.12 8.26 17.47
C LYS A 203 -12.65 6.83 17.54
N ASN A 204 -11.93 5.96 18.26
CA ASN A 204 -12.33 4.58 18.57
C ASN A 204 -13.77 4.50 19.07
N ARG A 205 -14.70 3.97 18.27
CA ARG A 205 -16.07 3.69 18.74
C ARG A 205 -16.72 2.46 18.10
N LEU A 206 -16.03 1.64 17.31
CA LEU A 206 -16.72 0.52 16.66
C LEU A 206 -16.88 -0.73 17.53
N PHE A 207 -16.05 -0.95 18.55
CA PHE A 207 -16.19 -2.12 19.43
C PHE A 207 -15.73 -1.84 20.87
N GLY A 208 -16.45 -0.95 21.60
CA GLY A 208 -16.51 -1.00 23.07
C GLY A 208 -15.20 -1.13 23.88
N TRP A 209 -14.04 -0.79 23.33
CA TRP A 209 -12.79 -0.75 24.07
C TRP A 209 -12.78 0.52 24.94
N LYS A 210 -12.74 0.28 26.26
CA LYS A 210 -12.62 1.32 27.28
C LYS A 210 -11.15 1.68 27.49
#